data_5ebcb6b885485dbd75601a8426ae6cd0
#
_entry.id   5ebcb6b885485dbd75601a8426ae6cd0
#
_cell.length_a   1.000
_cell.length_b   1.000
_cell.length_c   1.000
_cell.angle_alpha   90.00
_cell.angle_beta   90.00
_cell.angle_gamma   90.00
#
_symmetry.space_group_name_H-M   'P 1'
#
loop_
_entity.id
_entity.type
_entity.pdbx_description
1 polymer ?
#
loop_
_entity_poly.entity_id
_entity_poly.type
_entity_poly.pdbx_seq_one_letter_code
_entity_poly.pdbx_strand_id
1 'polypeptide(L)'
;MEKVGKAIVKLRIPILILSVLLLIPAGIGYVKTKVNYDILYYLPGDIDTMKGQDILMDEFNKGAYATVVVKGMDAKGIEKIEDKIENVEHVTDIISYNSMVGAEVPTEIIPSKYRSYFENQESGCTMFMIFFDDTTSSDGTMAAIQELRNIADGQCFISGMSAVVTDTKNITQQETIEIGRA
;
A
#
# COMPACT_ATOMS: atom_id res chain seq x y z
N MET A 1 -52.59 -13.86 8.79
CA MET A 1 -51.85 -12.61 8.89
C MET A 1 -52.17 -11.80 10.17
N GLU A 2 -53.41 -11.71 10.59
CA GLU A 2 -53.81 -10.98 11.82
C GLU A 2 -53.13 -11.45 13.11
N LYS A 3 -52.96 -12.77 13.29
CA LYS A 3 -52.31 -13.35 14.49
C LYS A 3 -50.83 -12.94 14.62
N VAL A 4 -50.10 -12.84 13.50
CA VAL A 4 -48.70 -12.44 13.44
C VAL A 4 -48.54 -10.94 13.80
N GLY A 5 -49.46 -10.10 13.25
CA GLY A 5 -49.46 -8.67 13.57
C GLY A 5 -49.72 -8.39 15.08
N LYS A 6 -50.71 -9.10 15.67
CA LYS A 6 -50.99 -8.99 17.12
C LYS A 6 -49.82 -9.47 18.01
N ALA A 7 -49.10 -10.52 17.56
CA ALA A 7 -47.89 -10.99 18.27
C ALA A 7 -46.75 -9.97 18.22
N ILE A 8 -46.50 -9.36 17.07
CA ILE A 8 -45.46 -8.32 16.91
C ILE A 8 -45.78 -7.10 17.78
N VAL A 9 -47.05 -6.64 17.80
CA VAL A 9 -47.42 -5.50 18.65
C VAL A 9 -47.27 -5.83 20.14
N LYS A 10 -47.59 -7.05 20.54
CA LYS A 10 -47.44 -7.51 21.93
C LYS A 10 -45.97 -7.63 22.35
N LEU A 11 -45.10 -8.02 21.43
CA LEU A 11 -43.66 -8.22 21.66
C LEU A 11 -42.80 -7.00 21.23
N ARG A 12 -43.41 -5.84 21.00
CA ARG A 12 -42.68 -4.64 20.52
C ARG A 12 -41.48 -4.25 21.38
N ILE A 13 -41.63 -4.27 22.72
CA ILE A 13 -40.54 -3.88 23.62
C ILE A 13 -39.40 -4.92 23.64
N PRO A 14 -39.68 -6.25 23.82
CA PRO A 14 -38.60 -7.25 23.69
C PRO A 14 -37.88 -7.23 22.34
N ILE A 15 -38.62 -7.04 21.23
CA ILE A 15 -38.00 -6.94 19.90
C ILE A 15 -37.07 -5.73 19.79
N LEU A 16 -37.48 -4.60 20.32
CA LEU A 16 -36.67 -3.37 20.31
C LEU A 16 -35.39 -3.54 21.16
N ILE A 17 -35.53 -4.13 22.36
CA ILE A 17 -34.36 -4.42 23.19
C ILE A 17 -33.42 -5.39 22.51
N LEU A 18 -33.95 -6.46 21.89
CA LEU A 18 -33.15 -7.43 21.18
C LEU A 18 -32.42 -6.80 19.97
N SER A 19 -33.09 -5.94 19.22
CA SER A 19 -32.46 -5.25 18.06
C SER A 19 -31.33 -4.32 18.50
N VAL A 20 -31.51 -3.57 19.58
CA VAL A 20 -30.44 -2.72 20.14
C VAL A 20 -29.27 -3.57 20.65
N LEU A 21 -29.57 -4.71 21.28
CA LEU A 21 -28.54 -5.62 21.79
C LEU A 21 -27.74 -6.27 20.65
N LEU A 22 -28.37 -6.56 19.51
CA LEU A 22 -27.73 -7.08 18.30
C LEU A 22 -26.86 -6.03 17.56
N LEU A 23 -27.09 -4.73 17.78
CA LEU A 23 -26.21 -3.68 17.21
C LEU A 23 -24.79 -3.74 17.77
N ILE A 24 -24.61 -4.21 19.02
CA ILE A 24 -23.29 -4.33 19.63
C ILE A 24 -22.38 -5.32 18.85
N PRO A 25 -22.78 -6.60 18.70
CA PRO A 25 -21.95 -7.54 17.93
C PRO A 25 -21.86 -7.15 16.44
N ALA A 26 -22.89 -6.53 15.86
CA ALA A 26 -22.85 -6.03 14.49
C ALA A 26 -21.81 -4.91 14.34
N GLY A 27 -21.75 -3.97 15.27
CA GLY A 27 -20.73 -2.91 15.27
C GLY A 27 -19.31 -3.46 15.44
N ILE A 28 -19.11 -4.43 16.32
CA ILE A 28 -17.81 -5.12 16.48
C ILE A 28 -17.45 -5.86 15.20
N GLY A 29 -18.38 -6.56 14.57
CA GLY A 29 -18.19 -7.26 13.30
C GLY A 29 -17.78 -6.30 12.19
N TYR A 30 -18.46 -5.16 12.07
CA TYR A 30 -18.15 -4.14 11.08
C TYR A 30 -16.71 -3.61 11.20
N VAL A 31 -16.29 -3.24 12.41
CA VAL A 31 -14.92 -2.74 12.67
C VAL A 31 -13.85 -3.80 12.42
N LYS A 32 -14.14 -5.08 12.69
CA LYS A 32 -13.20 -6.19 12.48
C LYS A 32 -13.18 -6.71 11.07
N THR A 33 -14.15 -6.39 10.24
CA THR A 33 -14.20 -6.84 8.85
C THR A 33 -13.18 -6.06 8.03
N LYS A 34 -12.17 -6.76 7.51
CA LYS A 34 -11.17 -6.21 6.60
C LYS A 34 -11.47 -6.67 5.18
N VAL A 35 -11.45 -5.74 4.24
CA VAL A 35 -11.48 -6.06 2.81
C VAL A 35 -10.05 -6.32 2.36
N ASN A 36 -9.80 -7.51 1.82
CA ASN A 36 -8.51 -7.83 1.25
C ASN A 36 -8.46 -7.38 -0.21
N TYR A 37 -7.56 -6.47 -0.53
CA TYR A 37 -7.34 -5.94 -1.89
C TYR A 37 -6.21 -6.67 -2.62
N ASP A 38 -5.59 -7.69 -2.01
CA ASP A 38 -4.51 -8.45 -2.61
C ASP A 38 -5.04 -9.51 -3.58
N ILE A 39 -4.72 -9.34 -4.85
CA ILE A 39 -5.10 -10.29 -5.89
C ILE A 39 -4.38 -11.64 -5.66
N LEU A 40 -3.17 -11.63 -5.12
CA LEU A 40 -2.39 -12.84 -4.86
C LEU A 40 -3.06 -13.75 -3.83
N TYR A 41 -3.80 -13.17 -2.88
CA TYR A 41 -4.54 -13.93 -1.86
C TYR A 41 -5.57 -14.91 -2.44
N TYR A 42 -6.11 -14.61 -3.63
CA TYR A 42 -7.11 -15.44 -4.30
C TYR A 42 -6.50 -16.51 -5.20
N LEU A 43 -5.18 -16.56 -5.33
CA LEU A 43 -4.48 -17.55 -6.12
C LEU A 43 -4.23 -18.83 -5.31
N PRO A 44 -4.26 -20.02 -5.96
CA PRO A 44 -3.86 -21.26 -5.31
C PRO A 44 -2.39 -21.18 -4.83
N GLY A 45 -2.13 -21.63 -3.59
CA GLY A 45 -0.78 -21.55 -3.00
C GLY A 45 0.26 -22.50 -3.63
N ASP A 46 -0.17 -23.44 -4.48
CA ASP A 46 0.70 -24.41 -5.13
C ASP A 46 1.30 -23.95 -6.47
N ILE A 47 0.85 -22.79 -6.98
CA ILE A 47 1.40 -22.22 -8.22
C ILE A 47 2.78 -21.61 -8.01
N ASP A 48 3.58 -21.58 -9.08
CA ASP A 48 4.96 -21.10 -9.04
C ASP A 48 5.10 -19.64 -8.61
N THR A 49 4.12 -18.79 -8.94
CA THR A 49 4.09 -17.39 -8.51
C THR A 49 4.02 -17.28 -6.98
N MET A 50 3.19 -18.09 -6.32
CA MET A 50 3.05 -18.05 -4.87
C MET A 50 4.32 -18.59 -4.18
N LYS A 51 4.88 -19.70 -4.70
CA LYS A 51 6.16 -20.22 -4.21
C LYS A 51 7.30 -19.22 -4.35
N GLY A 52 7.34 -18.49 -5.49
CA GLY A 52 8.31 -17.43 -5.70
C GLY A 52 8.14 -16.29 -4.72
N GLN A 53 6.90 -15.89 -4.42
CA GLN A 53 6.59 -14.87 -3.43
C GLN A 53 7.03 -15.27 -2.02
N ASP A 54 6.76 -16.53 -1.62
CA ASP A 54 7.17 -17.06 -0.33
C ASP A 54 8.71 -17.04 -0.20
N ILE A 55 9.44 -17.45 -1.24
CA ILE A 55 10.91 -17.38 -1.26
C ILE A 55 11.40 -15.92 -1.14
N LEU A 56 10.77 -14.98 -1.84
CA LEU A 56 11.15 -13.57 -1.75
C LEU A 56 10.94 -13.00 -0.34
N MET A 57 9.88 -13.41 0.33
CA MET A 57 9.64 -13.02 1.72
C MET A 57 10.59 -13.69 2.69
N ASP A 58 10.68 -15.02 2.63
CA ASP A 58 11.37 -15.81 3.66
C ASP A 58 12.90 -15.70 3.56
N GLU A 59 13.45 -15.66 2.34
CA GLU A 59 14.90 -15.67 2.12
C GLU A 59 15.49 -14.26 1.90
N PHE A 60 14.70 -13.33 1.35
CA PHE A 60 15.17 -12.00 0.99
C PHE A 60 14.49 -10.86 1.76
N ASN A 61 13.50 -11.17 2.60
CA ASN A 61 12.71 -10.18 3.32
C ASN A 61 12.09 -9.11 2.39
N LYS A 62 11.58 -9.54 1.23
CA LYS A 62 11.02 -8.69 0.17
C LYS A 62 9.62 -9.18 -0.21
N GLY A 63 8.61 -8.69 0.51
CA GLY A 63 7.22 -9.09 0.30
C GLY A 63 6.51 -8.29 -0.80
N ALA A 64 6.76 -7.00 -0.85
CA ALA A 64 6.15 -6.10 -1.82
C ALA A 64 7.18 -5.05 -2.31
N TYR A 65 6.82 -4.33 -3.37
CA TYR A 65 7.66 -3.23 -3.87
C TYR A 65 6.81 -2.07 -4.40
N ALA A 66 7.42 -0.90 -4.41
CA ALA A 66 6.92 0.29 -5.09
C ALA A 66 8.05 0.95 -5.90
N THR A 67 7.68 1.73 -6.89
CA THR A 67 8.60 2.53 -7.69
C THR A 67 8.37 4.00 -7.36
N VAL A 68 9.45 4.72 -7.09
CA VAL A 68 9.43 6.16 -6.88
C VAL A 68 10.08 6.83 -8.07
N VAL A 69 9.39 7.82 -8.65
CA VAL A 69 9.90 8.67 -9.73
C VAL A 69 10.01 10.08 -9.20
N VAL A 70 11.20 10.63 -9.23
CA VAL A 70 11.52 12.00 -8.81
C VAL A 70 11.78 12.85 -10.04
N LYS A 71 11.17 14.04 -10.11
CA LYS A 71 11.30 14.93 -11.26
C LYS A 71 11.97 16.24 -10.87
N GLY A 72 13.02 16.61 -11.63
CA GLY A 72 13.65 17.93 -11.52
C GLY A 72 14.37 18.19 -10.21
N MET A 73 14.86 17.15 -9.53
CA MET A 73 15.61 17.26 -8.28
C MET A 73 17.10 17.00 -8.55
N ASP A 74 17.95 17.71 -7.84
CA ASP A 74 19.40 17.48 -7.89
C ASP A 74 19.80 16.23 -7.09
N ALA A 75 21.00 15.74 -7.29
CA ALA A 75 21.52 14.53 -6.64
C ALA A 75 21.45 14.60 -5.09
N LYS A 76 21.71 15.78 -4.51
CA LYS A 76 21.63 15.98 -3.04
C LYS A 76 20.20 15.95 -2.53
N GLY A 77 19.25 16.40 -3.34
CA GLY A 77 17.83 16.32 -3.03
C GLY A 77 17.35 14.88 -3.03
N ILE A 78 17.79 14.10 -4.03
CA ILE A 78 17.48 12.66 -4.16
C ILE A 78 18.04 11.90 -2.96
N GLU A 79 19.33 12.09 -2.62
CA GLU A 79 19.99 11.48 -1.46
C GLU A 79 19.19 11.73 -0.15
N LYS A 80 18.77 12.98 0.08
CA LYS A 80 17.95 13.31 1.26
C LYS A 80 16.58 12.63 1.28
N ILE A 81 15.99 12.36 0.11
CA ILE A 81 14.74 11.63 0.02
C ILE A 81 15.00 10.14 0.30
N GLU A 82 16.05 9.57 -0.26
CA GLU A 82 16.46 8.19 -0.01
C GLU A 82 16.71 7.97 1.49
N ASP A 83 17.48 8.86 2.15
CA ASP A 83 17.73 8.82 3.59
C ASP A 83 16.43 8.83 4.43
N LYS A 84 15.44 9.62 4.01
CA LYS A 84 14.15 9.66 4.71
C LYS A 84 13.35 8.38 4.49
N ILE A 85 13.37 7.84 3.27
CA ILE A 85 12.65 6.63 2.90
C ILE A 85 13.21 5.41 3.62
N GLU A 86 14.53 5.32 3.77
CA GLU A 86 15.19 4.23 4.54
C GLU A 86 14.75 4.17 6.00
N ASN A 87 14.32 5.30 6.56
CA ASN A 87 13.84 5.38 7.94
C ASN A 87 12.33 5.14 8.08
N VAL A 88 11.60 4.89 6.99
CA VAL A 88 10.17 4.55 7.03
C VAL A 88 10.01 3.11 7.53
N GLU A 89 9.13 2.91 8.49
CA GLU A 89 8.82 1.58 9.01
C GLU A 89 8.30 0.67 7.89
N HIS A 90 8.67 -0.60 7.90
CA HIS A 90 8.36 -1.60 6.86
C HIS A 90 9.11 -1.44 5.53
N VAL A 91 9.95 -0.44 5.33
CA VAL A 91 10.89 -0.38 4.21
C VAL A 91 12.11 -1.24 4.55
N THR A 92 12.46 -2.17 3.65
CA THR A 92 13.59 -3.10 3.86
C THR A 92 14.79 -2.79 3.00
N ASP A 93 14.56 -2.23 1.81
CA ASP A 93 15.64 -1.97 0.86
C ASP A 93 15.24 -0.91 -0.17
N ILE A 94 16.22 -0.18 -0.66
CA ILE A 94 16.07 0.77 -1.77
C ILE A 94 17.08 0.40 -2.85
N ILE A 95 16.59 0.14 -4.06
CA ILE A 95 17.45 -0.02 -5.24
C ILE A 95 17.41 1.27 -6.03
N SER A 96 18.43 2.07 -5.88
CA SER A 96 18.64 3.33 -6.56
C SER A 96 19.99 3.31 -7.31
N TYR A 97 20.25 4.38 -8.03
CA TYR A 97 21.59 4.63 -8.56
C TYR A 97 22.63 4.67 -7.43
N ASN A 98 22.36 5.43 -6.36
CA ASN A 98 23.27 5.62 -5.24
C ASN A 98 23.54 4.32 -4.48
N SER A 99 22.53 3.48 -4.27
CA SER A 99 22.69 2.20 -3.59
C SER A 99 23.53 1.18 -4.36
N MET A 100 23.53 1.26 -5.70
CA MET A 100 24.27 0.31 -6.55
C MET A 100 25.70 0.70 -6.81
N VAL A 101 26.01 1.99 -6.90
CA VAL A 101 27.31 2.49 -7.38
C VAL A 101 28.03 3.32 -6.30
N GLY A 102 27.28 3.80 -5.30
CA GLY A 102 27.76 4.74 -4.30
C GLY A 102 27.54 6.20 -4.70
N ALA A 103 27.09 7.02 -3.76
CA ALA A 103 26.77 8.43 -3.97
C ALA A 103 27.99 9.29 -4.42
N GLU A 104 29.22 8.80 -4.19
CA GLU A 104 30.44 9.49 -4.56
C GLU A 104 30.86 9.32 -6.03
N VAL A 105 30.21 8.39 -6.76
CA VAL A 105 30.57 8.10 -8.17
C VAL A 105 29.75 8.99 -9.08
N PRO A 106 30.41 9.88 -9.88
CA PRO A 106 29.71 10.73 -10.84
C PRO A 106 28.94 9.91 -11.87
N THR A 107 27.70 10.29 -12.14
CA THR A 107 26.79 9.59 -13.08
C THR A 107 27.38 9.49 -14.49
N GLU A 108 28.24 10.43 -14.88
CA GLU A 108 28.88 10.50 -16.19
C GLU A 108 29.86 9.35 -16.48
N ILE A 109 30.45 8.76 -15.43
CA ILE A 109 31.40 7.66 -15.55
C ILE A 109 30.70 6.33 -15.90
N ILE A 110 29.41 6.23 -15.62
CA ILE A 110 28.66 5.00 -15.81
C ILE A 110 28.17 4.89 -17.27
N PRO A 111 28.32 3.70 -17.88
CA PRO A 111 27.80 3.47 -19.22
C PRO A 111 26.30 3.82 -19.30
N SER A 112 25.91 4.55 -20.34
CA SER A 112 24.55 5.04 -20.58
C SER A 112 23.48 3.94 -20.46
N LYS A 113 23.83 2.71 -20.83
CA LYS A 113 22.95 1.54 -20.72
C LYS A 113 22.49 1.28 -19.27
N TYR A 114 23.37 1.41 -18.28
CA TYR A 114 23.00 1.18 -16.87
C TYR A 114 22.34 2.41 -16.28
N ARG A 115 22.83 3.61 -16.61
CA ARG A 115 22.26 4.87 -16.15
C ARG A 115 20.80 5.03 -16.60
N SER A 116 20.45 4.61 -17.83
CA SER A 116 19.08 4.73 -18.35
C SER A 116 18.02 3.92 -17.59
N TYR A 117 18.41 2.98 -16.72
CA TYR A 117 17.47 2.29 -15.85
C TYR A 117 16.98 3.17 -14.68
N PHE A 118 17.79 4.13 -14.27
CA PHE A 118 17.52 4.95 -13.10
C PHE A 118 17.28 6.42 -13.45
N GLU A 119 17.82 6.90 -14.56
CA GLU A 119 17.76 8.30 -14.93
C GLU A 119 17.36 8.48 -16.39
N ASN A 120 16.40 9.39 -16.62
CA ASN A 120 16.07 9.87 -17.94
C ASN A 120 16.51 11.33 -18.06
N GLN A 121 17.61 11.58 -18.76
CA GLN A 121 18.21 12.90 -18.91
C GLN A 121 17.35 13.89 -19.69
N GLU A 122 16.53 13.42 -20.65
CA GLU A 122 15.66 14.29 -21.45
C GLU A 122 14.52 14.87 -20.59
N SER A 123 13.96 14.08 -19.68
CA SER A 123 12.87 14.50 -18.79
C SER A 123 13.33 15.02 -17.44
N GLY A 124 14.60 14.82 -17.08
CA GLY A 124 15.16 15.13 -15.77
C GLY A 124 14.51 14.30 -14.65
N CYS A 125 14.09 13.07 -14.98
CA CYS A 125 13.47 12.16 -14.02
C CYS A 125 14.47 11.13 -13.53
N THR A 126 14.48 10.86 -12.23
CA THR A 126 15.20 9.77 -11.58
C THR A 126 14.20 8.78 -10.98
N MET A 127 14.49 7.50 -11.09
CA MET A 127 13.65 6.42 -10.60
C MET A 127 14.44 5.52 -9.65
N PHE A 128 13.79 5.06 -8.60
CA PHE A 128 14.30 4.00 -7.71
C PHE A 128 13.18 3.10 -7.21
N MET A 129 13.54 1.91 -6.78
CA MET A 129 12.60 0.90 -6.27
C MET A 129 12.76 0.78 -4.76
N ILE A 130 11.63 0.65 -4.08
CA ILE A 130 11.54 0.44 -2.63
C ILE A 130 10.92 -0.92 -2.40
N PHE A 131 11.49 -1.69 -1.48
CA PHE A 131 10.97 -2.98 -1.04
C PHE A 131 10.43 -2.90 0.38
N PHE A 132 9.42 -3.71 0.65
CA PHE A 132 8.74 -3.79 1.94
C PHE A 132 8.84 -5.21 2.51
N ASP A 133 8.80 -5.30 3.84
CA ASP A 133 8.91 -6.56 4.61
C ASP A 133 7.64 -7.42 4.60
N ASP A 134 6.54 -6.93 4.04
CA ASP A 134 5.25 -7.62 4.06
C ASP A 134 4.56 -7.55 2.69
N THR A 135 3.40 -8.17 2.58
CA THR A 135 2.64 -8.27 1.33
C THR A 135 2.10 -6.92 0.86
N THR A 136 1.74 -6.85 -0.42
CA THR A 136 1.24 -5.65 -1.09
C THR A 136 0.04 -5.00 -0.41
N SER A 137 -0.82 -5.79 0.24
CA SER A 137 -2.06 -5.33 0.89
C SER A 137 -1.99 -5.33 2.41
N SER A 138 -0.83 -5.56 3.01
CA SER A 138 -0.67 -5.50 4.45
C SER A 138 -0.90 -4.07 4.98
N ASP A 139 -1.36 -3.98 6.22
CA ASP A 139 -1.55 -2.69 6.86
C ASP A 139 -0.22 -1.92 6.99
N GLY A 140 0.90 -2.65 7.21
CA GLY A 140 2.25 -2.09 7.29
C GLY A 140 2.71 -1.47 5.97
N THR A 141 2.65 -2.24 4.86
CA THR A 141 3.01 -1.75 3.52
C THR A 141 2.15 -0.55 3.12
N MET A 142 0.85 -0.58 3.39
CA MET A 142 -0.04 0.54 3.07
C MET A 142 0.25 1.78 3.93
N ALA A 143 0.61 1.61 5.20
CA ALA A 143 1.03 2.72 6.07
C ALA A 143 2.35 3.34 5.56
N ALA A 144 3.33 2.50 5.20
CA ALA A 144 4.58 2.94 4.59
C ALA A 144 4.34 3.75 3.30
N ILE A 145 3.47 3.29 2.40
CA ILE A 145 3.10 4.03 1.18
C ILE A 145 2.51 5.41 1.50
N GLN A 146 1.68 5.53 2.54
CA GLN A 146 1.14 6.84 2.96
C GLN A 146 2.26 7.76 3.50
N GLU A 147 3.17 7.22 4.29
CA GLU A 147 4.31 7.99 4.81
C GLU A 147 5.26 8.43 3.69
N LEU A 148 5.55 7.54 2.74
CA LEU A 148 6.31 7.88 1.53
C LEU A 148 5.68 9.03 0.74
N ARG A 149 4.36 9.10 0.65
CA ARG A 149 3.66 10.22 -0.01
C ARG A 149 3.82 11.54 0.73
N ASN A 150 3.85 11.49 2.06
CA ASN A 150 4.11 12.68 2.87
C ASN A 150 5.55 13.19 2.70
N ILE A 151 6.52 12.28 2.50
CA ILE A 151 7.93 12.60 2.21
C ILE A 151 8.06 13.17 0.79
N ALA A 152 7.28 12.67 -0.14
CA ALA A 152 7.40 12.89 -1.58
C ALA A 152 7.09 14.33 -2.05
N ASP A 153 6.39 15.11 -1.29
CA ASP A 153 6.08 16.56 -1.42
C ASP A 153 6.05 17.12 -2.87
N GLY A 154 5.17 16.55 -3.71
CA GLY A 154 4.83 17.12 -5.02
C GLY A 154 5.85 16.94 -6.17
N GLN A 155 7.11 16.61 -5.87
CA GLN A 155 8.15 16.31 -6.88
C GLN A 155 8.38 14.82 -7.09
N CYS A 156 7.80 13.98 -6.23
CA CYS A 156 7.92 12.53 -6.29
C CYS A 156 6.57 11.89 -6.57
N PHE A 157 6.58 10.88 -7.43
CA PHE A 157 5.42 10.09 -7.78
C PHE A 157 5.68 8.64 -7.36
N ILE A 158 4.78 8.07 -6.57
CA ILE A 158 4.87 6.68 -6.13
C ILE A 158 3.93 5.85 -6.99
N SER A 159 4.46 4.78 -7.57
CA SER A 159 3.76 3.87 -8.45
C SER A 159 4.07 2.41 -8.09
N GLY A 160 3.45 1.47 -8.78
CA GLY A 160 3.60 0.05 -8.53
C GLY A 160 2.38 -0.54 -7.83
N MET A 161 2.36 -1.88 -7.70
CA MET A 161 1.18 -2.59 -7.19
C MET A 161 0.80 -2.17 -5.77
N SER A 162 1.78 -1.96 -4.89
CA SER A 162 1.53 -1.54 -3.50
C SER A 162 0.86 -0.16 -3.43
N ALA A 163 1.27 0.78 -4.29
CA ALA A 163 0.64 2.10 -4.38
C ALA A 163 -0.79 2.00 -4.93
N VAL A 164 -1.01 1.19 -5.98
CA VAL A 164 -2.35 0.98 -6.57
C VAL A 164 -3.31 0.37 -5.56
N VAL A 165 -2.89 -0.65 -4.81
CA VAL A 165 -3.72 -1.29 -3.77
C VAL A 165 -4.07 -0.30 -2.68
N THR A 166 -3.11 0.51 -2.23
CA THR A 166 -3.32 1.55 -1.23
C THR A 166 -4.33 2.60 -1.71
N ASP A 167 -4.21 3.06 -2.97
CA ASP A 167 -5.14 4.01 -3.57
C ASP A 167 -6.54 3.45 -3.71
N THR A 168 -6.65 2.21 -4.19
CA THR A 168 -7.94 1.53 -4.32
C THR A 168 -8.65 1.44 -2.97
N LYS A 169 -7.94 1.08 -1.90
CA LYS A 169 -8.49 1.05 -0.54
C LYS A 169 -8.99 2.43 -0.13
N ASN A 170 -8.18 3.47 -0.29
CA ASN A 170 -8.51 4.82 0.13
C ASN A 170 -9.74 5.37 -0.63
N ILE A 171 -9.77 5.21 -1.94
CA ILE A 171 -10.91 5.64 -2.78
C ILE A 171 -12.18 4.88 -2.38
N THR A 172 -12.10 3.56 -2.24
CA THR A 172 -13.26 2.74 -1.86
C THR A 172 -13.81 3.14 -0.49
N GLN A 173 -12.94 3.46 0.48
CA GLN A 173 -13.37 3.93 1.80
C GLN A 173 -14.04 5.30 1.72
N GLN A 174 -13.53 6.23 0.92
CA GLN A 174 -14.15 7.55 0.72
C GLN A 174 -15.52 7.43 0.05
N GLU A 175 -15.63 6.67 -1.03
CA GLU A 175 -16.89 6.44 -1.73
C GLU A 175 -17.94 5.76 -0.86
N THR A 176 -17.54 4.80 -0.02
CA THR A 176 -18.46 4.13 0.92
C THR A 176 -19.08 5.12 1.90
N ILE A 177 -18.30 6.12 2.36
CA ILE A 177 -18.79 7.17 3.25
C ILE A 177 -19.76 8.12 2.51
N GLU A 178 -19.47 8.46 1.27
CA GLU A 178 -20.32 9.35 0.45
C GLU A 178 -21.64 8.68 0.10
N ILE A 179 -21.64 7.43 -0.35
CA ILE A 179 -22.85 6.65 -0.65
C ILE A 179 -23.69 6.44 0.61
N GLY A 180 -23.07 6.23 1.77
CA GLY A 180 -23.79 6.08 3.04
C GLY A 180 -24.44 7.38 3.56
N ARG A 181 -24.15 8.54 2.95
CA ARG A 181 -24.74 9.84 3.29
C ARG A 181 -25.86 10.28 2.32
N ALA A 182 -25.97 9.62 1.17
CA ALA A 182 -27.00 9.88 0.17
C ALA A 182 -28.29 9.12 0.47
#